data_a8372f9f072004a81b44633b818844bf
#
_entry.id   a8372f9f072004a81b44633b818844bf
#
_cell.length_a   1.000
_cell.length_b   1.000
_cell.length_c   1.000
_cell.angle_alpha   90.00
_cell.angle_beta   90.00
_cell.angle_gamma   90.00
#
_symmetry.space_group_name_H-M   'P 1'
#
loop_
_entity.id
_entity.type
_entity.pdbx_description
1 polymer ?
#
loop_
_entity_poly.entity_id
_entity_poly.type
_entity_poly.pdbx_seq_one_letter_code
_entity_poly.pdbx_strand_id
1 'polypeptide(L)'
;MISLYSAATGMSAQQFKLDTIANNLANVDTTGYKKVRAEFQDLLYQYVKNAGTPTAATSTLPTGLYVGHGVRTAATTRIFTLGNFEQTGNALDLAIAGDGFFQIQLQDGRIAYTRDGSFKVDSEGRIVTSNGLLLVPEITIPENAVSINVSPDGIVSAELQDGTIQQLGTITLVRFVNPSGLKSIGDNLYIATPASGDPIEGVPGQDGFGSIKQGFLEKSNVDVVREMVDMITAQRAYEFNSRVIQTADEMLRTATNVKR
;
A
#
# COMPACT_ATOMS: atom_id res chain seq x y z
N MET A 1 15.91 -3.99 -33.85
CA MET A 1 15.07 -2.93 -33.23
C MET A 1 14.20 -3.41 -32.07
N ILE A 2 13.77 -4.69 -32.02
CA ILE A 2 12.97 -5.24 -30.91
C ILE A 2 13.74 -5.18 -29.58
N SER A 3 15.05 -5.48 -29.60
CA SER A 3 15.90 -5.42 -28.40
C SER A 3 15.99 -4.02 -27.78
N LEU A 4 16.03 -2.96 -28.59
CA LEU A 4 16.00 -1.57 -28.12
C LEU A 4 14.68 -1.23 -27.44
N TYR A 5 13.57 -1.65 -28.05
CA TYR A 5 12.25 -1.44 -27.48
C TYR A 5 12.07 -2.20 -26.16
N SER A 6 12.50 -3.47 -26.12
CA SER A 6 12.44 -4.28 -24.90
C SER A 6 13.32 -3.68 -23.78
N ALA A 7 14.52 -3.18 -24.11
CA ALA A 7 15.39 -2.52 -23.14
C ALA A 7 14.80 -1.19 -22.64
N ALA A 8 14.17 -0.39 -23.53
CA ALA A 8 13.54 0.87 -23.15
C ALA A 8 12.35 0.65 -22.22
N THR A 9 11.47 -0.33 -22.53
CA THR A 9 10.35 -0.68 -21.65
C THR A 9 10.84 -1.27 -20.32
N GLY A 10 11.93 -2.07 -20.34
CA GLY A 10 12.59 -2.58 -19.15
C GLY A 10 13.14 -1.46 -18.26
N MET A 11 13.79 -0.44 -18.82
CA MET A 11 14.26 0.73 -18.06
C MET A 11 13.09 1.49 -17.42
N SER A 12 12.03 1.76 -18.19
CA SER A 12 10.84 2.44 -17.65
C SER A 12 10.20 1.66 -16.50
N ALA A 13 10.12 0.34 -16.62
CA ALA A 13 9.61 -0.52 -15.55
C ALA A 13 10.50 -0.49 -14.30
N GLN A 14 11.84 -0.54 -14.46
CA GLN A 14 12.76 -0.45 -13.32
C GLN A 14 12.75 0.93 -12.68
N GLN A 15 12.61 2.01 -13.46
CA GLN A 15 12.46 3.35 -12.91
C GLN A 15 11.19 3.45 -12.06
N PHE A 16 10.05 2.96 -12.55
CA PHE A 16 8.80 2.95 -11.79
C PHE A 16 8.92 2.11 -10.49
N LYS A 17 9.65 0.98 -10.55
CA LYS A 17 9.94 0.17 -9.36
C LYS A 17 10.79 0.95 -8.36
N LEU A 18 11.82 1.68 -8.82
CA LEU A 18 12.67 2.53 -7.98
C LEU A 18 11.85 3.63 -7.29
N ASP A 19 10.97 4.31 -8.03
CA ASP A 19 10.10 5.35 -7.48
C ASP A 19 9.16 4.79 -6.41
N THR A 20 8.63 3.57 -6.64
CA THR A 20 7.77 2.88 -5.67
C THR A 20 8.54 2.51 -4.41
N ILE A 21 9.76 1.96 -4.53
CA ILE A 21 10.63 1.61 -3.40
C ILE A 21 11.04 2.87 -2.62
N ALA A 22 11.41 3.94 -3.33
CA ALA A 22 11.77 5.21 -2.69
C ALA A 22 10.60 5.79 -1.88
N ASN A 23 9.37 5.71 -2.40
CA ASN A 23 8.17 6.12 -1.68
C ASN A 23 7.91 5.24 -0.45
N ASN A 24 8.08 3.92 -0.54
CA ASN A 24 7.97 3.02 0.62
C ASN A 24 9.00 3.38 1.69
N LEU A 25 10.26 3.59 1.29
CA LEU A 25 11.34 3.92 2.23
C LEU A 25 11.13 5.28 2.89
N ALA A 26 10.66 6.29 2.15
CA ALA A 26 10.33 7.60 2.69
C ALA A 26 9.22 7.53 3.77
N ASN A 27 8.33 6.53 3.69
CA ASN A 27 7.21 6.36 4.59
C ASN A 27 7.42 5.22 5.60
N VAL A 28 8.66 4.84 5.89
CA VAL A 28 8.96 3.75 6.85
C VAL A 28 8.55 4.11 8.28
N ASP A 29 8.71 5.38 8.66
CA ASP A 29 8.34 5.88 9.99
C ASP A 29 6.93 6.48 10.04
N THR A 30 6.18 6.43 8.93
CA THR A 30 4.81 6.95 8.88
C THR A 30 3.85 5.96 9.51
N THR A 31 3.13 6.39 10.55
CA THR A 31 2.14 5.59 11.29
C THR A 31 1.03 5.10 10.37
N GLY A 32 0.70 3.81 10.45
CA GLY A 32 -0.38 3.21 9.64
C GLY A 32 -0.10 3.14 8.14
N TYR A 33 1.10 3.52 7.67
CA TYR A 33 1.44 3.40 6.25
C TYR A 33 1.50 1.94 5.81
N LYS A 34 1.01 1.68 4.62
CA LYS A 34 1.01 0.35 4.00
C LYS A 34 1.84 0.35 2.72
N LYS A 35 2.78 -0.59 2.66
CA LYS A 35 3.69 -0.80 1.53
C LYS A 35 2.94 -0.91 0.21
N VAL A 36 3.44 -0.24 -0.81
CA VAL A 36 2.98 -0.33 -2.19
C VAL A 36 3.94 -1.21 -2.99
N ARG A 37 3.40 -2.09 -3.82
CA ARG A 37 4.16 -2.93 -4.74
C ARG A 37 3.75 -2.63 -6.18
N ALA A 38 4.73 -2.42 -7.05
CA ALA A 38 4.52 -2.33 -8.48
C ALA A 38 4.34 -3.72 -9.09
N GLU A 39 3.37 -3.87 -9.99
CA GLU A 39 3.09 -5.10 -10.74
C GLU A 39 3.34 -4.88 -12.21
N PHE A 40 3.98 -5.86 -12.84
CA PHE A 40 4.39 -5.82 -14.24
C PHE A 40 3.78 -6.97 -15.01
N GLN A 41 3.54 -6.73 -16.29
CA GLN A 41 3.08 -7.74 -17.24
C GLN A 41 3.95 -7.69 -18.48
N ASP A 42 4.20 -8.86 -19.07
CA ASP A 42 4.85 -8.96 -20.36
C ASP A 42 3.95 -8.41 -21.48
N LEU A 43 4.60 -7.95 -22.56
CA LEU A 43 3.92 -7.53 -23.77
C LEU A 43 3.76 -8.70 -24.75
N LEU A 44 2.99 -8.49 -25.81
CA LEU A 44 2.72 -9.48 -26.85
C LEU A 44 4.02 -10.07 -27.41
N TYR A 45 3.94 -11.33 -27.83
CA TYR A 45 5.01 -12.04 -28.47
C TYR A 45 4.84 -12.02 -30.00
N GLN A 46 5.94 -11.81 -30.71
CA GLN A 46 5.99 -12.02 -32.14
C GLN A 46 6.29 -13.48 -32.43
N TYR A 47 5.44 -14.11 -33.20
CA TYR A 47 5.61 -15.49 -33.63
C TYR A 47 6.48 -15.51 -34.89
N VAL A 48 7.68 -16.08 -34.80
CA VAL A 48 8.59 -16.27 -35.95
C VAL A 48 8.32 -17.63 -36.61
N LYS A 49 8.08 -18.66 -35.77
CA LYS A 49 7.66 -20.00 -36.20
C LYS A 49 6.67 -20.56 -35.18
N ASN A 50 5.58 -21.12 -35.65
CA ASN A 50 4.60 -21.76 -34.77
C ASN A 50 5.00 -23.19 -34.44
N ALA A 51 4.71 -23.64 -33.21
CA ALA A 51 4.80 -25.06 -32.86
C ALA A 51 3.87 -25.89 -33.78
N GLY A 52 4.28 -27.07 -34.14
CA GLY A 52 3.53 -27.95 -35.04
C GLY A 52 3.68 -27.66 -36.55
N THR A 53 4.51 -26.67 -36.97
CA THR A 53 4.78 -26.45 -38.37
C THR A 53 5.59 -27.64 -38.93
N PRO A 54 5.18 -28.24 -40.06
CA PRO A 54 5.92 -29.35 -40.66
C PRO A 54 7.27 -28.84 -41.18
N THR A 55 8.33 -29.50 -40.78
CA THR A 55 9.73 -29.20 -41.22
C THR A 55 10.16 -30.14 -42.34
N ALA A 56 9.54 -31.32 -42.43
CA ALA A 56 9.68 -32.33 -43.47
C ALA A 56 8.44 -33.20 -43.52
N ALA A 57 8.33 -34.09 -44.49
CA ALA A 57 7.15 -34.92 -44.72
C ALA A 57 6.70 -35.76 -43.49
N THR A 58 7.60 -36.01 -42.51
CA THR A 58 7.32 -36.80 -41.30
C THR A 58 7.77 -36.14 -40.00
N SER A 59 8.21 -34.87 -40.03
CA SER A 59 8.75 -34.17 -38.86
C SER A 59 8.06 -32.85 -38.66
N THR A 60 7.54 -32.62 -37.45
CA THR A 60 6.95 -31.34 -37.01
C THR A 60 7.81 -30.68 -35.94
N LEU A 61 7.86 -29.35 -35.90
CA LEU A 61 8.57 -28.60 -34.85
C LEU A 61 7.87 -28.81 -33.50
N PRO A 62 8.56 -29.37 -32.48
CA PRO A 62 7.96 -29.61 -31.17
C PRO A 62 7.73 -28.29 -30.41
N THR A 63 8.52 -27.24 -30.68
CA THR A 63 8.45 -25.93 -30.02
C THR A 63 8.46 -24.80 -31.05
N GLY A 64 7.68 -23.73 -30.79
CA GLY A 64 7.68 -22.51 -31.61
C GLY A 64 8.86 -21.59 -31.24
N LEU A 65 9.14 -20.63 -32.13
CA LEU A 65 10.08 -19.53 -31.89
C LEU A 65 9.29 -18.24 -31.68
N TYR A 66 9.36 -17.70 -30.47
CA TYR A 66 8.65 -16.51 -30.04
C TYR A 66 9.64 -15.46 -29.57
N VAL A 67 9.38 -14.17 -29.89
CA VAL A 67 10.17 -13.03 -29.42
C VAL A 67 9.25 -12.06 -28.70
N GLY A 68 9.54 -11.81 -27.40
CA GLY A 68 8.78 -10.86 -26.58
C GLY A 68 9.10 -9.40 -26.91
N HIS A 69 8.12 -8.51 -26.74
CA HIS A 69 8.25 -7.06 -26.99
C HIS A 69 8.58 -6.26 -25.72
N GLY A 70 8.87 -6.90 -24.59
CA GLY A 70 9.23 -6.24 -23.34
C GLY A 70 8.15 -6.32 -22.29
N VAL A 71 8.08 -5.31 -21.42
CA VAL A 71 7.26 -5.25 -20.21
C VAL A 71 6.45 -3.96 -20.15
N ARG A 72 5.29 -4.02 -19.50
CA ARG A 72 4.50 -2.84 -19.12
C ARG A 72 4.20 -2.85 -17.62
N THR A 73 4.05 -1.67 -17.04
CA THR A 73 3.48 -1.52 -15.71
C THR A 73 1.98 -1.81 -15.78
N ALA A 74 1.50 -2.75 -14.95
CA ALA A 74 0.11 -3.17 -14.95
C ALA A 74 -0.69 -2.45 -13.87
N ALA A 75 -0.18 -2.45 -12.62
CA ALA A 75 -0.87 -1.89 -11.46
C ALA A 75 0.12 -1.56 -10.34
N THR A 76 -0.38 -0.86 -9.34
CA THR A 76 0.24 -0.75 -8.02
C THR A 76 -0.70 -1.32 -6.99
N THR A 77 -0.24 -2.31 -6.24
CA THR A 77 -1.03 -2.96 -5.20
C THR A 77 -0.54 -2.56 -3.83
N ARG A 78 -1.44 -2.09 -2.97
CA ARG A 78 -1.15 -1.80 -1.57
C ARG A 78 -1.33 -3.06 -0.74
N ILE A 79 -0.35 -3.35 0.13
CA ILE A 79 -0.31 -4.56 0.96
C ILE A 79 -0.74 -4.18 2.38
N PHE A 80 -1.90 -4.67 2.81
CA PHE A 80 -2.48 -4.36 4.13
C PHE A 80 -2.10 -5.37 5.23
N THR A 81 -0.93 -6.00 5.14
CA THR A 81 -0.42 -6.79 6.27
C THR A 81 -0.17 -5.88 7.48
N LEU A 82 -0.29 -6.46 8.68
CA LEU A 82 0.01 -5.74 9.92
C LEU A 82 1.48 -5.31 9.96
N GLY A 83 1.70 -4.08 10.41
CA GLY A 83 3.01 -3.57 10.81
C GLY A 83 3.35 -3.96 12.24
N ASN A 84 4.54 -3.56 12.70
CA ASN A 84 4.93 -3.69 14.09
C ASN A 84 4.19 -2.67 14.95
N PHE A 85 3.90 -3.02 16.20
CA PHE A 85 3.31 -2.11 17.16
C PHE A 85 4.41 -1.41 17.97
N GLU A 86 4.31 -0.10 18.10
CA GLU A 86 5.16 0.71 18.95
C GLU A 86 4.36 1.22 20.14
N GLN A 87 4.88 1.00 21.35
CA GLN A 87 4.27 1.51 22.55
C GLN A 87 4.64 2.98 22.76
N THR A 88 3.64 3.85 22.78
CA THR A 88 3.82 5.31 22.96
C THR A 88 3.45 5.78 24.37
N GLY A 89 2.58 5.03 25.05
CA GLY A 89 2.09 5.38 26.37
C GLY A 89 1.05 6.51 26.39
N ASN A 90 0.67 7.07 25.22
CA ASN A 90 -0.40 8.04 25.12
C ASN A 90 -1.75 7.31 25.08
N ALA A 91 -2.70 7.73 25.93
CA ALA A 91 -4.01 7.09 26.05
C ALA A 91 -4.87 7.16 24.78
N LEU A 92 -4.61 8.11 23.88
CA LEU A 92 -5.35 8.31 22.63
C LEU A 92 -4.67 7.67 21.41
N ASP A 93 -3.50 7.09 21.60
CA ASP A 93 -2.86 6.32 20.55
C ASP A 93 -3.46 4.91 20.52
N LEU A 94 -4.12 4.59 19.42
CA LEU A 94 -4.89 3.37 19.25
C LEU A 94 -4.37 2.57 18.07
N ALA A 95 -4.05 1.30 18.27
CA ALA A 95 -3.66 0.41 17.18
C ALA A 95 -4.70 -0.72 16.99
N ILE A 96 -4.93 -1.11 15.75
CA ILE A 96 -5.84 -2.22 15.42
C ILE A 96 -4.99 -3.49 15.28
N ALA A 97 -5.16 -4.45 16.19
CA ALA A 97 -4.52 -5.76 16.14
C ALA A 97 -5.36 -6.74 15.32
N GLY A 98 -5.25 -6.69 14.01
CA GLY A 98 -6.00 -7.49 13.05
C GLY A 98 -6.53 -6.65 11.89
N ASP A 99 -7.57 -7.16 11.22
CA ASP A 99 -8.20 -6.48 10.10
C ASP A 99 -9.19 -5.42 10.57
N GLY A 100 -9.23 -4.29 9.87
CA GLY A 100 -10.16 -3.18 10.13
C GLY A 100 -9.54 -1.82 9.83
N PHE A 101 -10.35 -0.80 9.80
CA PHE A 101 -9.96 0.60 9.62
C PHE A 101 -10.79 1.46 10.56
N PHE A 102 -10.22 2.54 11.04
CA PHE A 102 -10.96 3.61 11.70
C PHE A 102 -11.72 4.41 10.64
N GLN A 103 -12.88 4.93 11.02
CA GLN A 103 -13.70 5.81 10.20
C GLN A 103 -13.43 7.27 10.58
N ILE A 104 -13.16 8.10 9.59
CA ILE A 104 -12.87 9.53 9.77
C ILE A 104 -13.80 10.32 8.88
N GLN A 105 -14.44 11.33 9.46
CA GLN A 105 -15.28 12.27 8.71
C GLN A 105 -14.42 13.37 8.09
N LEU A 106 -14.46 13.49 6.76
CA LEU A 106 -13.83 14.58 6.02
C LEU A 106 -14.66 15.86 6.15
N GLN A 107 -14.03 17.02 5.88
CA GLN A 107 -14.69 18.32 5.91
C GLN A 107 -15.87 18.46 4.94
N ASP A 108 -15.87 17.66 3.86
CA ASP A 108 -16.95 17.60 2.87
C ASP A 108 -18.09 16.66 3.25
N GLY A 109 -18.04 16.07 4.46
CA GLY A 109 -19.04 15.14 4.99
C GLY A 109 -18.88 13.69 4.52
N ARG A 110 -17.92 13.39 3.64
CA ARG A 110 -17.63 12.01 3.24
C ARG A 110 -16.88 11.28 4.34
N ILE A 111 -17.02 9.95 4.37
CA ILE A 111 -16.28 9.09 5.27
C ILE A 111 -15.00 8.62 4.57
N ALA A 112 -13.86 8.79 5.24
CA ALA A 112 -12.58 8.22 4.89
C ALA A 112 -12.19 7.16 5.92
N TYR A 113 -11.27 6.31 5.55
CA TYR A 113 -10.81 5.18 6.36
C TYR A 113 -9.32 5.30 6.59
N THR A 114 -8.87 4.96 7.80
CA THR A 114 -7.45 5.03 8.14
C THR A 114 -7.01 3.88 9.03
N ARG A 115 -5.70 3.58 8.98
CA ARG A 115 -5.00 2.73 9.95
C ARG A 115 -4.16 3.55 10.93
N ASP A 116 -4.07 4.85 10.72
CA ASP A 116 -3.41 5.76 11.65
C ASP A 116 -4.30 5.96 12.87
N GLY A 117 -3.79 5.61 14.03
CA GLY A 117 -4.48 5.74 15.31
C GLY A 117 -3.91 6.85 16.20
N SER A 118 -3.15 7.78 15.66
CA SER A 118 -2.59 8.93 16.39
C SER A 118 -3.66 10.01 16.62
N PHE A 119 -4.60 9.73 17.51
CA PHE A 119 -5.70 10.64 17.80
C PHE A 119 -5.32 11.71 18.84
N LYS A 120 -6.04 12.82 18.79
CA LYS A 120 -5.92 13.96 19.70
C LYS A 120 -7.31 14.42 20.14
N VAL A 121 -7.35 15.29 21.13
CA VAL A 121 -8.59 15.94 21.57
C VAL A 121 -8.61 17.36 21.03
N ASP A 122 -9.75 17.76 20.48
CA ASP A 122 -10.03 19.13 20.05
C ASP A 122 -10.49 20.00 21.24
N SER A 123 -10.59 21.32 21.04
CA SER A 123 -11.07 22.27 22.02
C SER A 123 -12.49 21.99 22.55
N GLU A 124 -13.29 21.23 21.81
CA GLU A 124 -14.64 20.80 22.20
C GLU A 124 -14.65 19.40 22.86
N GLY A 125 -13.48 18.82 23.16
CA GLY A 125 -13.36 17.49 23.76
C GLY A 125 -13.55 16.34 22.78
N ARG A 126 -13.67 16.58 21.47
CA ARG A 126 -13.88 15.51 20.47
C ARG A 126 -12.58 14.83 20.08
N ILE A 127 -12.66 13.55 19.79
CA ILE A 127 -11.51 12.78 19.28
C ILE A 127 -11.32 13.09 17.79
N VAL A 128 -10.14 13.61 17.45
CA VAL A 128 -9.78 14.04 16.08
C VAL A 128 -8.43 13.45 15.67
N THR A 129 -8.17 13.40 14.37
CA THR A 129 -6.85 13.12 13.81
C THR A 129 -5.92 14.33 13.99
N SER A 130 -4.62 14.15 13.68
CA SER A 130 -3.65 15.25 13.70
C SER A 130 -4.02 16.42 12.77
N ASN A 131 -4.86 16.18 11.75
CA ASN A 131 -5.36 17.18 10.80
C ASN A 131 -6.71 17.79 11.22
N GLY A 132 -7.22 17.46 12.44
CA GLY A 132 -8.50 17.99 12.95
C GLY A 132 -9.72 17.31 12.34
N LEU A 133 -9.62 16.14 11.73
CA LEU A 133 -10.74 15.37 11.20
C LEU A 133 -11.35 14.50 12.30
N LEU A 134 -12.69 14.47 12.37
CA LEU A 134 -13.44 13.77 13.43
C LEU A 134 -13.41 12.24 13.23
N LEU A 135 -13.22 11.52 14.34
CA LEU A 135 -13.44 10.07 14.39
C LEU A 135 -14.95 9.77 14.35
N VAL A 136 -15.34 8.75 13.61
CA VAL A 136 -16.73 8.26 13.54
C VAL A 136 -16.82 6.88 14.21
N PRO A 137 -17.77 6.65 15.14
CA PRO A 137 -18.74 7.62 15.70
C PRO A 137 -18.06 8.71 16.52
N GLU A 138 -18.68 9.89 16.54
CA GLU A 138 -18.17 11.03 17.33
C GLU A 138 -18.21 10.69 18.82
N ILE A 139 -17.08 10.84 19.50
CA ILE A 139 -16.93 10.61 20.93
C ILE A 139 -16.38 11.88 21.54
N THR A 140 -17.12 12.43 22.52
CA THR A 140 -16.74 13.64 23.24
C THR A 140 -16.26 13.27 24.65
N ILE A 141 -15.07 13.75 24.99
CA ILE A 141 -14.45 13.57 26.30
C ILE A 141 -14.83 14.75 27.17
N PRO A 142 -15.45 14.56 28.35
CA PRO A 142 -15.82 15.63 29.24
C PRO A 142 -14.58 16.31 29.88
N GLU A 143 -14.63 17.60 30.13
CA GLU A 143 -13.51 18.39 30.68
C GLU A 143 -13.03 17.90 32.09
N ASN A 144 -13.90 17.23 32.84
CA ASN A 144 -13.62 16.68 34.16
C ASN A 144 -13.04 15.24 34.12
N ALA A 145 -12.68 14.73 32.92
CA ALA A 145 -12.04 13.44 32.80
C ALA A 145 -10.59 13.50 33.28
N VAL A 146 -10.22 12.58 34.15
CA VAL A 146 -8.84 12.41 34.70
C VAL A 146 -8.08 11.40 33.84
N SER A 147 -8.72 10.30 33.45
CA SER A 147 -8.11 9.27 32.62
C SER A 147 -9.10 8.77 31.56
N ILE A 148 -8.55 8.31 30.43
CA ILE A 148 -9.32 7.72 29.33
C ILE A 148 -8.86 6.28 29.17
N ASN A 149 -9.80 5.35 29.18
CA ASN A 149 -9.56 3.95 28.98
C ASN A 149 -10.33 3.42 27.76
N VAL A 150 -9.62 2.76 26.86
CA VAL A 150 -10.22 2.13 25.67
C VAL A 150 -10.07 0.62 25.76
N SER A 151 -11.21 -0.07 25.84
CA SER A 151 -11.27 -1.53 25.89
C SER A 151 -10.84 -2.14 24.53
N PRO A 152 -10.33 -3.39 24.51
CA PRO A 152 -10.09 -4.12 23.26
C PRO A 152 -11.29 -4.24 22.35
N ASP A 153 -12.51 -4.18 22.91
CA ASP A 153 -13.79 -4.20 22.18
C ASP A 153 -14.22 -2.82 21.67
N GLY A 154 -13.36 -1.79 21.81
CA GLY A 154 -13.64 -0.44 21.32
C GLY A 154 -14.47 0.44 22.24
N ILE A 155 -14.82 -0.03 23.43
CA ILE A 155 -15.57 0.78 24.40
C ILE A 155 -14.64 1.85 24.99
N VAL A 156 -15.00 3.12 24.81
CA VAL A 156 -14.28 4.26 25.36
C VAL A 156 -14.97 4.68 26.66
N SER A 157 -14.23 4.71 27.75
CA SER A 157 -14.67 5.14 29.05
C SER A 157 -13.71 6.21 29.61
N ALA A 158 -14.25 7.17 30.33
CA ALA A 158 -13.49 8.17 31.06
C ALA A 158 -13.71 8.01 32.56
N GLU A 159 -12.65 8.12 33.31
CA GLU A 159 -12.68 8.26 34.75
C GLU A 159 -12.77 9.75 35.09
N LEU A 160 -13.81 10.13 35.80
CA LEU A 160 -14.05 11.50 36.22
C LEU A 160 -13.33 11.81 37.56
N GLN A 161 -13.19 13.10 37.87
CA GLN A 161 -12.61 13.55 39.15
C GLN A 161 -13.33 13.00 40.37
N ASP A 162 -14.58 12.63 40.24
CA ASP A 162 -15.41 12.01 41.30
C ASP A 162 -15.13 10.53 41.51
N GLY A 163 -14.17 9.95 40.75
CA GLY A 163 -13.89 8.52 40.76
C GLY A 163 -14.93 7.65 40.08
N THR A 164 -15.90 8.24 39.39
CA THR A 164 -16.91 7.51 38.62
C THR A 164 -16.41 7.22 37.21
N ILE A 165 -16.65 6.00 36.72
CA ILE A 165 -16.33 5.61 35.33
C ILE A 165 -17.58 5.84 34.48
N GLN A 166 -17.45 6.71 33.51
CA GLN A 166 -18.51 7.00 32.55
C GLN A 166 -18.13 6.40 31.18
N GLN A 167 -19.03 5.61 30.57
CA GLN A 167 -18.89 5.17 29.21
C GLN A 167 -19.27 6.32 28.27
N LEU A 168 -18.36 6.71 27.36
CA LEU A 168 -18.54 7.82 26.41
C LEU A 168 -19.09 7.36 25.08
N GLY A 169 -18.66 6.16 24.62
CA GLY A 169 -19.08 5.62 23.32
C GLY A 169 -18.33 4.34 22.98
N THR A 170 -18.56 3.86 21.78
CA THR A 170 -17.87 2.68 21.24
C THR A 170 -17.29 3.00 19.87
N ILE A 171 -16.01 2.78 19.69
CA ILE A 171 -15.33 2.90 18.39
C ILE A 171 -15.71 1.68 17.56
N THR A 172 -16.25 1.91 16.36
CA THR A 172 -16.51 0.86 15.38
C THR A 172 -15.39 0.79 14.35
N LEU A 173 -15.10 -0.42 13.89
CA LEU A 173 -14.14 -0.64 12.82
C LEU A 173 -14.87 -1.00 11.52
N VAL A 174 -14.21 -0.72 10.41
CA VAL A 174 -14.71 -1.08 9.08
C VAL A 174 -13.75 -2.04 8.40
N ARG A 175 -14.31 -3.05 7.76
CA ARG A 175 -13.56 -3.98 6.93
C ARG A 175 -14.08 -3.95 5.49
N PHE A 176 -13.19 -4.22 4.56
CA PHE A 176 -13.49 -4.32 3.14
C PHE A 176 -13.20 -5.73 2.63
N VAL A 177 -13.98 -6.19 1.68
CA VAL A 177 -13.75 -7.47 0.99
C VAL A 177 -12.41 -7.41 0.23
N ASN A 178 -12.14 -6.28 -0.42
CA ASN A 178 -10.87 -6.04 -1.13
C ASN A 178 -10.23 -4.72 -0.69
N PRO A 179 -9.40 -4.73 0.38
CA PRO A 179 -8.72 -3.51 0.86
C PRO A 179 -7.80 -2.88 -0.19
N SER A 180 -7.20 -3.69 -1.09
CA SER A 180 -6.32 -3.19 -2.14
C SER A 180 -7.03 -2.33 -3.19
N GLY A 181 -8.36 -2.43 -3.27
CA GLY A 181 -9.21 -1.60 -4.12
C GLY A 181 -9.51 -0.21 -3.56
N LEU A 182 -9.13 0.09 -2.33
CA LEU A 182 -9.31 1.40 -1.72
C LEU A 182 -8.47 2.46 -2.44
N LYS A 183 -9.05 3.65 -2.62
CA LYS A 183 -8.35 4.81 -3.20
C LYS A 183 -7.68 5.61 -2.08
N SER A 184 -6.36 5.75 -2.14
CA SER A 184 -5.62 6.65 -1.25
C SER A 184 -5.81 8.10 -1.70
N ILE A 185 -6.08 8.99 -0.75
CA ILE A 185 -6.25 10.44 -0.97
C ILE A 185 -5.15 11.29 -0.33
N GLY A 186 -4.16 10.66 0.29
CA GLY A 186 -3.12 11.30 1.10
C GLY A 186 -3.44 11.20 2.58
N ASP A 187 -2.54 11.70 3.44
CA ASP A 187 -2.69 11.76 4.91
C ASP A 187 -3.06 10.42 5.58
N ASN A 188 -2.60 9.31 5.00
CA ASN A 188 -2.96 7.95 5.41
C ASN A 188 -4.47 7.64 5.35
N LEU A 189 -5.22 8.42 4.55
CA LEU A 189 -6.66 8.28 4.37
C LEU A 189 -6.99 7.53 3.08
N TYR A 190 -8.01 6.71 3.16
CA TYR A 190 -8.54 5.89 2.07
C TYR A 190 -10.03 6.18 1.86
N ILE A 191 -10.50 6.09 0.63
CA ILE A 191 -11.92 6.18 0.28
C ILE A 191 -12.34 4.87 -0.37
N ALA A 192 -13.54 4.41 -0.05
CA ALA A 192 -14.16 3.26 -0.67
C ALA A 192 -14.38 3.48 -2.17
N THR A 193 -14.18 2.45 -2.96
CA THR A 193 -14.42 2.43 -4.40
C THR A 193 -15.30 1.22 -4.75
N PRO A 194 -15.89 1.17 -5.94
CA PRO A 194 -16.60 -0.03 -6.39
C PRO A 194 -15.73 -1.29 -6.40
N ALA A 195 -14.39 -1.13 -6.50
CA ALA A 195 -13.44 -2.25 -6.48
C ALA A 195 -13.11 -2.76 -5.07
N SER A 196 -13.28 -1.93 -4.03
CA SER A 196 -13.10 -2.34 -2.62
C SER A 196 -14.30 -3.12 -2.08
N GLY A 197 -15.47 -2.96 -2.69
CA GLY A 197 -16.75 -3.36 -2.13
C GLY A 197 -17.27 -2.36 -1.09
N ASP A 198 -18.46 -2.63 -0.58
CA ASP A 198 -19.10 -1.80 0.44
C ASP A 198 -18.41 -1.96 1.80
N PRO A 199 -18.36 -0.89 2.62
CA PRO A 199 -17.82 -0.94 3.96
C PRO A 199 -18.69 -1.85 4.85
N ILE A 200 -18.05 -2.81 5.53
CA ILE A 200 -18.70 -3.68 6.53
C ILE A 200 -18.28 -3.15 7.89
N GLU A 201 -19.23 -2.62 8.63
CA GLU A 201 -19.00 -2.12 9.98
C GLU A 201 -19.15 -3.25 11.02
N GLY A 202 -18.34 -3.18 12.08
CA GLY A 202 -18.39 -4.15 13.14
C GLY A 202 -17.72 -3.69 14.42
N VAL A 203 -17.97 -4.46 15.47
CA VAL A 203 -17.36 -4.24 16.78
C VAL A 203 -15.96 -4.85 16.80
N PRO A 204 -14.94 -4.12 17.31
CA PRO A 204 -13.59 -4.66 17.47
C PRO A 204 -13.58 -5.99 18.24
N GLY A 205 -12.72 -6.92 17.82
CA GLY A 205 -12.58 -8.23 18.46
C GLY A 205 -13.65 -9.27 18.11
N GLN A 206 -14.67 -8.94 17.35
CA GLN A 206 -15.75 -9.84 16.94
C GLN A 206 -15.77 -10.02 15.41
N ASP A 207 -16.40 -11.08 14.90
CA ASP A 207 -16.64 -11.33 13.48
C ASP A 207 -15.41 -11.18 12.55
N GLY A 208 -14.21 -11.44 13.08
CA GLY A 208 -12.96 -11.32 12.33
C GLY A 208 -12.41 -9.89 12.23
N PHE A 209 -12.96 -8.96 13.01
CA PHE A 209 -12.36 -7.64 13.22
C PHE A 209 -11.20 -7.72 14.20
N GLY A 210 -10.17 -6.90 13.97
CA GLY A 210 -9.06 -6.74 14.91
C GLY A 210 -9.52 -6.12 16.23
N SER A 211 -8.84 -6.45 17.33
CA SER A 211 -9.04 -5.78 18.62
C SER A 211 -8.29 -4.45 18.67
N ILE A 212 -8.76 -3.50 19.47
CA ILE A 212 -8.08 -2.23 19.70
C ILE A 212 -7.06 -2.39 20.83
N LYS A 213 -5.85 -1.86 20.61
CA LYS A 213 -4.81 -1.74 21.61
C LYS A 213 -4.57 -0.27 21.93
N GLN A 214 -4.82 0.11 23.18
CA GLN A 214 -4.55 1.46 23.69
C GLN A 214 -3.07 1.64 24.03
N GLY A 215 -2.53 2.84 23.79
CA GLY A 215 -1.14 3.19 24.07
C GLY A 215 -0.14 2.62 23.06
N PHE A 216 -0.61 2.17 21.90
CA PHE A 216 0.20 1.66 20.82
C PHE A 216 -0.16 2.34 19.50
N LEU A 217 0.82 2.48 18.62
CA LEU A 217 0.64 2.87 17.23
C LEU A 217 1.11 1.74 16.31
N GLU A 218 0.44 1.59 15.18
CA GLU A 218 0.87 0.67 14.14
C GLU A 218 1.93 1.36 13.27
N LYS A 219 3.17 0.85 13.27
CA LYS A 219 4.22 1.29 12.33
C LYS A 219 3.94 0.83 10.91
N SER A 220 4.61 1.47 9.96
CA SER A 220 4.67 1.01 8.58
C SER A 220 5.07 -0.48 8.49
N ASN A 221 4.46 -1.22 7.56
CA ASN A 221 4.85 -2.60 7.25
C ASN A 221 6.01 -2.69 6.25
N VAL A 222 6.77 -1.61 6.08
CA VAL A 222 7.95 -1.54 5.22
C VAL A 222 9.17 -2.09 5.96
N ASP A 223 9.85 -3.05 5.34
CA ASP A 223 11.14 -3.56 5.81
C ASP A 223 12.26 -2.83 5.06
N VAL A 224 12.98 -1.96 5.77
CA VAL A 224 14.05 -1.12 5.23
C VAL A 224 15.12 -1.93 4.54
N VAL A 225 15.57 -3.03 5.15
CA VAL A 225 16.67 -3.85 4.60
C VAL A 225 16.25 -4.49 3.28
N ARG A 226 15.04 -5.03 3.22
CA ARG A 226 14.48 -5.63 2.02
C ARG A 226 14.29 -4.59 0.92
N GLU A 227 13.71 -3.42 1.24
CA GLU A 227 13.55 -2.34 0.25
C GLU A 227 14.90 -1.84 -0.30
N MET A 228 15.95 -1.73 0.56
CA MET A 228 17.29 -1.35 0.10
C MET A 228 17.90 -2.39 -0.86
N VAL A 229 17.74 -3.69 -0.57
CA VAL A 229 18.19 -4.75 -1.47
C VAL A 229 17.43 -4.72 -2.80
N ASP A 230 16.10 -4.53 -2.74
CA ASP A 230 15.25 -4.39 -3.92
C ASP A 230 15.61 -3.14 -4.74
N MET A 231 15.99 -2.05 -4.10
CA MET A 231 16.49 -0.82 -4.75
C MET A 231 17.79 -1.08 -5.50
N ILE A 232 18.77 -1.71 -4.86
CA ILE A 232 20.06 -2.04 -5.50
C ILE A 232 19.84 -2.95 -6.71
N THR A 233 18.98 -3.95 -6.59
CA THR A 233 18.68 -4.86 -7.71
C THR A 233 18.00 -4.15 -8.86
N ALA A 234 17.07 -3.24 -8.59
CA ALA A 234 16.39 -2.44 -9.60
C ALA A 234 17.34 -1.45 -10.28
N GLN A 235 18.25 -0.80 -9.52
CA GLN A 235 19.28 0.08 -10.08
C GLN A 235 20.22 -0.70 -11.01
N ARG A 236 20.70 -1.86 -10.61
CA ARG A 236 21.55 -2.70 -11.46
C ARG A 236 20.84 -3.15 -12.74
N ALA A 237 19.55 -3.55 -12.61
CA ALA A 237 18.75 -3.92 -13.78
C ALA A 237 18.56 -2.74 -14.75
N TYR A 238 18.36 -1.54 -14.23
CA TYR A 238 18.33 -0.32 -15.04
C TYR A 238 19.64 -0.07 -15.77
N GLU A 239 20.79 -0.19 -15.09
CA GLU A 239 22.12 -0.05 -15.69
C GLU A 239 22.36 -1.10 -16.80
N PHE A 240 21.98 -2.35 -16.58
CA PHE A 240 22.10 -3.40 -17.62
C PHE A 240 21.27 -3.07 -18.85
N ASN A 241 20.02 -2.63 -18.68
CA ASN A 241 19.19 -2.22 -19.82
C ASN A 241 19.77 -1.01 -20.56
N SER A 242 20.38 -0.06 -19.85
CA SER A 242 21.08 1.08 -20.45
C SER A 242 22.29 0.63 -21.28
N ARG A 243 23.09 -0.31 -20.77
CA ARG A 243 24.21 -0.88 -21.51
C ARG A 243 23.75 -1.64 -22.78
N VAL A 244 22.63 -2.36 -22.70
CA VAL A 244 22.04 -3.03 -23.89
C VAL A 244 21.70 -2.00 -24.98
N ILE A 245 21.19 -0.83 -24.63
CA ILE A 245 20.91 0.23 -25.60
C ILE A 245 22.22 0.77 -26.20
N GLN A 246 23.23 1.03 -25.38
CA GLN A 246 24.54 1.52 -25.85
C GLN A 246 25.19 0.53 -26.82
N THR A 247 25.25 -0.77 -26.47
CA THR A 247 25.79 -1.81 -27.36
C THR A 247 24.99 -1.97 -28.63
N ALA A 248 23.67 -1.82 -28.58
CA ALA A 248 22.83 -1.86 -29.78
C ALA A 248 23.09 -0.64 -30.71
N ASP A 249 23.30 0.55 -30.14
CA ASP A 249 23.67 1.74 -30.90
C ASP A 249 25.07 1.58 -31.57
N GLU A 250 26.05 1.04 -30.83
CA GLU A 250 27.39 0.74 -31.37
C GLU A 250 27.32 -0.28 -32.52
N MET A 251 26.51 -1.34 -32.38
CA MET A 251 26.30 -2.31 -33.46
C MET A 251 25.68 -1.66 -34.70
N LEU A 252 24.70 -0.76 -34.52
CA LEU A 252 24.08 -0.05 -35.64
C LEU A 252 25.07 0.90 -36.31
N ARG A 253 25.91 1.60 -35.58
CA ARG A 253 26.98 2.46 -36.12
C ARG A 253 27.99 1.66 -36.93
N THR A 254 28.42 0.52 -36.38
CA THR A 254 29.35 -0.40 -37.05
C THR A 254 28.75 -0.93 -38.35
N ALA A 255 27.48 -1.37 -38.32
CA ALA A 255 26.77 -1.83 -39.51
C ALA A 255 26.62 -0.74 -40.59
N THR A 256 26.45 0.50 -40.21
CA THR A 256 26.38 1.63 -41.13
C THR A 256 27.74 1.95 -41.74
N ASN A 257 28.83 1.81 -40.98
CA ASN A 257 30.18 2.06 -41.44
C ASN A 257 30.70 0.94 -42.39
N VAL A 258 30.25 -0.30 -42.19
CA VAL A 258 30.62 -1.42 -43.08
C VAL A 258 29.97 -1.34 -44.47
N LYS A 259 28.89 -0.54 -44.60
CA LYS A 259 28.18 -0.33 -45.87
C LYS A 259 28.79 0.79 -46.73
N ARG A 260 29.84 1.45 -46.27
CA ARG A 260 30.69 2.37 -47.05
C ARG A 260 31.95 1.65 -47.49
#